data_b1bda211a6d9c7a8e2d421851e7fc37c
#
_entry.id   b1bda211a6d9c7a8e2d421851e7fc37c
#
_cell.length_a   1.000
_cell.length_b   1.000
_cell.length_c   1.000
_cell.angle_alpha   90.00
_cell.angle_beta   90.00
_cell.angle_gamma   90.00
#
_symmetry.space_group_name_H-M   'P 1'
#
loop_
_entity.id
_entity.type
_entity.pdbx_description
1 polymer ?
#
loop_
_entity_poly.entity_id
_entity_poly.type
_entity_poly.pdbx_seq_one_letter_code
_entity_poly.pdbx_strand_id
1 'polypeptide(L)'
;MSSSNKVIDTLKKDELFQVAQKLNLLVAKSIKKEELKSLIINKLLNNDSKFVFPKVPIIIAIGDLHGDLEATIKALKLGGVISKTIPNNTRDINKINWIGGRKVVVQLGDQIDRVRPNELINDLCPENDSELVRDEGSDLKIMLLFSKLAGQAQKTGGAVYSILGNHELMNVDGDFRYVSPKEFREFGNYFKEKHSEDKSLPYGFYSRKNAFTPGGSIAKHLASNRYSVLVVGSWLFVHGGISKKCASKYLLKDINKSVKNWLNGDKTPQNKAYIEAIYHCEDDENSPFWSRIFSDLDEWDERKSTVDFNHTIHILNKNNKTNIKGMIVGHSPQFMYDKPLNGSCNNKLWRVDVGMSRAFGECDTKNRKVQILVIKNDNEFFIVKED
;
A
#
# COMPACT_ATOMS: atom_id res chain seq x y z
N MET A 1 26.29 -8.73 16.72
CA MET A 1 26.18 -7.84 15.54
C MET A 1 26.94 -8.52 14.41
N SER A 2 26.31 -8.69 13.22
CA SER A 2 26.96 -9.32 12.07
C SER A 2 28.10 -8.44 11.54
N SER A 3 29.10 -9.05 10.88
CA SER A 3 30.23 -8.32 10.27
C SER A 3 29.80 -7.20 9.32
N SER A 4 28.68 -7.39 8.64
CA SER A 4 28.08 -6.41 7.72
C SER A 4 27.62 -5.11 8.42
N ASN A 5 27.12 -5.19 9.66
CA ASN A 5 26.68 -4.00 10.40
C ASN A 5 27.87 -3.11 10.78
N LYS A 6 29.04 -3.72 11.13
CA LYS A 6 30.25 -2.95 11.46
C LYS A 6 30.76 -2.15 10.26
N VAL A 7 30.67 -2.70 9.04
CA VAL A 7 31.08 -2.01 7.82
C VAL A 7 30.17 -0.81 7.53
N ILE A 8 28.85 -0.99 7.62
CA ILE A 8 27.87 0.09 7.36
C ILE A 8 28.04 1.26 8.32
N ASP A 9 28.43 1.00 9.58
CA ASP A 9 28.65 2.03 10.58
C ASP A 9 29.81 2.98 10.26
N THR A 10 30.78 2.53 9.47
CA THR A 10 31.94 3.35 9.08
C THR A 10 31.69 4.24 7.86
N LEU A 11 30.68 3.95 7.04
CA LEU A 11 30.42 4.63 5.77
C LEU A 11 30.01 6.09 5.96
N LYS A 12 30.46 6.97 5.04
CA LYS A 12 29.99 8.35 4.92
C LYS A 12 28.58 8.37 4.34
N LYS A 13 27.87 9.51 4.45
CA LYS A 13 26.49 9.64 3.96
C LYS A 13 26.38 9.35 2.46
N ASP A 14 27.30 9.82 1.64
CA ASP A 14 27.29 9.61 0.18
C ASP A 14 27.53 8.14 -0.17
N GLU A 15 28.41 7.45 0.55
CA GLU A 15 28.64 6.01 0.38
C GLU A 15 27.41 5.19 0.77
N LEU A 16 26.70 5.61 1.84
CA LEU A 16 25.43 5.02 2.23
C LEU A 16 24.34 5.22 1.17
N PHE A 17 24.31 6.38 0.49
CA PHE A 17 23.41 6.59 -0.64
C PHE A 17 23.72 5.62 -1.79
N GLN A 18 24.98 5.38 -2.11
CA GLN A 18 25.38 4.39 -3.13
C GLN A 18 24.94 2.99 -2.75
N VAL A 19 25.10 2.60 -1.48
CA VAL A 19 24.62 1.31 -0.97
C VAL A 19 23.11 1.23 -1.06
N ALA A 20 22.40 2.29 -0.65
CA ALA A 20 20.95 2.34 -0.74
C ALA A 20 20.45 2.19 -2.18
N GLN A 21 21.10 2.83 -3.15
CA GLN A 21 20.80 2.66 -4.58
C GLN A 21 21.00 1.23 -5.05
N LYS A 22 22.13 0.59 -4.67
CA LYS A 22 22.38 -0.83 -5.00
C LYS A 22 21.36 -1.78 -4.39
N LEU A 23 20.77 -1.41 -3.24
CA LEU A 23 19.73 -2.16 -2.55
C LEU A 23 18.31 -1.76 -3.01
N ASN A 24 18.19 -0.91 -4.02
CA ASN A 24 16.94 -0.40 -4.57
C ASN A 24 16.06 0.31 -3.51
N LEU A 25 16.69 1.01 -2.57
CA LEU A 25 16.00 1.80 -1.58
C LEU A 25 15.74 3.21 -2.12
N LEU A 26 14.47 3.59 -2.20
CA LEU A 26 14.08 4.96 -2.48
C LEU A 26 14.18 5.78 -1.18
N VAL A 27 14.99 6.83 -1.18
CA VAL A 27 15.21 7.65 0.01
C VAL A 27 15.26 9.13 -0.35
N ALA A 28 14.69 9.96 0.50
CA ALA A 28 14.76 11.41 0.34
C ALA A 28 16.21 11.91 0.46
N LYS A 29 16.63 12.87 -0.38
CA LYS A 29 17.97 13.46 -0.31
C LYS A 29 18.26 14.08 1.05
N SER A 30 17.23 14.56 1.75
CA SER A 30 17.29 15.15 3.08
C SER A 30 17.39 14.15 4.22
N ILE A 31 17.31 12.83 3.96
CA ILE A 31 17.36 11.78 5.00
C ILE A 31 18.59 11.92 5.88
N LYS A 32 18.44 11.74 7.19
CA LYS A 32 19.56 11.74 8.12
C LYS A 32 20.43 10.50 7.95
N LYS A 33 21.74 10.64 8.20
CA LYS A 33 22.72 9.53 8.06
C LYS A 33 22.30 8.28 8.83
N GLU A 34 21.87 8.43 10.08
CA GLU A 34 21.50 7.30 10.94
C GLU A 34 20.18 6.62 10.50
N GLU A 35 19.26 7.39 9.91
CA GLU A 35 18.06 6.82 9.31
C GLU A 35 18.40 6.01 8.05
N LEU A 36 19.28 6.54 7.21
CA LEU A 36 19.75 5.85 6.00
C LEU A 36 20.47 4.54 6.34
N LYS A 37 21.35 4.55 7.34
CA LYS A 37 21.99 3.34 7.87
C LYS A 37 20.97 2.29 8.29
N SER A 38 19.96 2.71 9.05
CA SER A 38 18.91 1.81 9.55
C SER A 38 18.10 1.18 8.41
N LEU A 39 17.75 1.95 7.39
CA LEU A 39 17.07 1.43 6.20
C LEU A 39 17.91 0.38 5.48
N ILE A 40 19.21 0.63 5.31
CA ILE A 40 20.16 -0.30 4.68
C ILE A 40 20.29 -1.59 5.50
N ILE A 41 20.53 -1.48 6.80
CA ILE A 41 20.68 -2.64 7.70
C ILE A 41 19.40 -3.48 7.68
N ASN A 42 18.25 -2.84 7.76
CA ASN A 42 16.96 -3.51 7.73
C ASN A 42 16.74 -4.27 6.43
N LYS A 43 17.11 -3.66 5.30
CA LYS A 43 17.02 -4.32 3.99
C LYS A 43 17.92 -5.54 3.89
N LEU A 44 19.12 -5.48 4.45
CA LEU A 44 20.07 -6.60 4.46
C LEU A 44 19.67 -7.73 5.42
N LEU A 45 18.95 -7.40 6.50
CA LEU A 45 18.50 -8.38 7.50
C LEU A 45 17.17 -9.04 7.13
N ASN A 46 16.35 -8.39 6.32
CA ASN A 46 15.08 -8.94 5.89
C ASN A 46 15.29 -10.04 4.85
N ASN A 47 14.84 -11.25 5.18
CA ASN A 47 14.74 -12.32 4.22
C ASN A 47 13.65 -11.95 3.21
N ASP A 48 14.03 -11.66 1.98
CA ASP A 48 13.16 -11.17 0.90
C ASP A 48 11.96 -12.09 0.55
N SER A 49 11.93 -13.30 1.09
CA SER A 49 10.84 -14.27 0.91
C SER A 49 9.85 -14.33 2.07
N LYS A 50 10.12 -13.62 3.18
CA LYS A 50 9.27 -13.68 4.37
C LYS A 50 8.06 -12.77 4.21
N PHE A 51 6.86 -13.35 4.23
CA PHE A 51 5.57 -12.62 4.20
C PHE A 51 4.64 -13.05 5.33
N VAL A 52 5.06 -13.96 6.19
CA VAL A 52 4.35 -14.40 7.39
C VAL A 52 5.11 -13.93 8.61
N PHE A 53 4.46 -13.10 9.42
CA PHE A 53 5.02 -12.50 10.62
C PHE A 53 4.27 -12.95 11.86
N PRO A 54 4.93 -13.00 13.02
CA PRO A 54 4.30 -13.45 14.25
C PRO A 54 3.19 -12.49 14.70
N LYS A 55 2.36 -12.98 15.61
CA LYS A 55 1.39 -12.18 16.33
C LYS A 55 2.06 -11.02 17.08
N VAL A 56 1.39 -9.85 17.04
CA VAL A 56 1.85 -8.62 17.67
C VAL A 56 0.73 -8.04 18.56
N PRO A 57 1.05 -7.21 19.56
CA PRO A 57 0.05 -6.67 20.48
C PRO A 57 -1.00 -5.79 19.77
N ILE A 58 -0.58 -4.97 18.82
CA ILE A 58 -1.44 -4.02 18.11
C ILE A 58 -1.07 -3.97 16.63
N ILE A 59 -2.08 -4.22 15.78
CA ILE A 59 -2.02 -3.96 14.34
C ILE A 59 -2.95 -2.79 14.04
N ILE A 60 -2.52 -1.90 13.15
CA ILE A 60 -3.29 -0.78 12.62
C ILE A 60 -3.39 -0.99 11.12
N ALA A 61 -4.59 -1.26 10.61
CA ALA A 61 -4.84 -1.36 9.18
C ALA A 61 -5.38 -0.04 8.64
N ILE A 62 -4.78 0.44 7.55
CA ILE A 62 -5.11 1.69 6.87
C ILE A 62 -5.47 1.34 5.43
N GLY A 63 -6.62 1.79 4.95
CA GLY A 63 -7.07 1.60 3.57
C GLY A 63 -6.35 2.49 2.56
N ASP A 64 -6.96 2.66 1.43
CA ASP A 64 -6.45 3.32 0.24
C ASP A 64 -6.26 4.82 0.44
N LEU A 65 -5.18 5.38 -0.11
CA LEU A 65 -4.73 6.76 0.15
C LEU A 65 -4.79 7.67 -1.08
N HIS A 66 -4.61 7.10 -2.26
CA HIS A 66 -4.74 7.79 -3.56
C HIS A 66 -4.13 9.21 -3.57
N GLY A 67 -2.85 9.33 -3.31
CA GLY A 67 -2.12 10.59 -3.38
C GLY A 67 -2.53 11.64 -2.33
N ASP A 68 -3.40 11.32 -1.35
CA ASP A 68 -3.86 12.26 -0.32
C ASP A 68 -2.97 12.22 0.92
N LEU A 69 -1.99 13.13 0.97
CA LEU A 69 -1.06 13.22 2.09
C LEU A 69 -1.76 13.69 3.38
N GLU A 70 -2.78 14.53 3.28
CA GLU A 70 -3.53 14.98 4.46
C GLU A 70 -4.31 13.83 5.10
N ALA A 71 -5.05 13.06 4.31
CA ALA A 71 -5.74 11.84 4.78
C ALA A 71 -4.73 10.83 5.36
N THR A 72 -3.57 10.67 4.72
CA THR A 72 -2.47 9.81 5.21
C THR A 72 -2.01 10.24 6.61
N ILE A 73 -1.76 11.54 6.82
CA ILE A 73 -1.32 12.07 8.11
C ILE A 73 -2.41 11.87 9.18
N LYS A 74 -3.66 12.12 8.84
CA LYS A 74 -4.80 11.89 9.74
C LYS A 74 -4.89 10.42 10.15
N ALA A 75 -4.82 9.48 9.21
CA ALA A 75 -4.85 8.03 9.50
C ALA A 75 -3.70 7.60 10.43
N LEU A 76 -2.48 8.06 10.18
CA LEU A 76 -1.33 7.77 11.03
C LEU A 76 -1.47 8.37 12.45
N LYS A 77 -2.10 9.55 12.58
CA LYS A 77 -2.42 10.15 13.89
C LYS A 77 -3.47 9.34 14.66
N LEU A 78 -4.54 8.92 13.98
CA LEU A 78 -5.57 8.05 14.58
C LEU A 78 -4.96 6.77 15.12
N GLY A 79 -3.98 6.19 14.40
CA GLY A 79 -3.22 5.04 14.86
C GLY A 79 -2.29 5.35 16.05
N GLY A 80 -2.07 6.61 16.38
CA GLY A 80 -1.13 7.03 17.42
C GLY A 80 0.29 6.57 17.11
N VAL A 81 0.70 6.64 15.82
CA VAL A 81 2.03 6.23 15.37
C VAL A 81 2.89 7.41 14.94
N ILE A 82 2.29 8.58 14.79
CA ILE A 82 2.96 9.88 14.65
C ILE A 82 2.36 10.91 15.61
N SER A 83 3.07 11.99 15.88
CA SER A 83 2.60 13.02 16.82
C SER A 83 1.31 13.70 16.36
N LYS A 84 0.36 13.88 17.27
CA LYS A 84 -0.88 14.64 17.04
C LYS A 84 -0.61 16.13 16.75
N THR A 85 0.54 16.66 17.16
CA THR A 85 0.92 18.07 16.95
C THR A 85 1.35 18.39 15.52
N ILE A 86 1.61 17.40 14.69
CA ILE A 86 1.91 17.61 13.26
C ILE A 86 0.68 18.24 12.59
N PRO A 87 0.77 19.36 11.87
CA PRO A 87 -0.35 19.88 11.08
C PRO A 87 -0.80 18.87 10.01
N ASN A 88 -2.12 18.71 9.80
CA ASN A 88 -2.63 17.75 8.79
C ASN A 88 -2.17 18.11 7.37
N ASN A 89 -2.04 19.41 7.08
CA ASN A 89 -1.60 19.93 5.79
C ASN A 89 -0.07 20.04 5.63
N THR A 90 0.70 19.39 6.52
CA THR A 90 2.17 19.37 6.42
C THR A 90 2.62 18.78 5.09
N ARG A 91 3.52 19.50 4.39
CA ARG A 91 4.17 19.03 3.14
C ARG A 91 5.58 18.51 3.38
N ASP A 92 6.17 18.81 4.52
CA ASP A 92 7.52 18.39 4.90
C ASP A 92 7.47 17.09 5.69
N ILE A 93 7.55 15.97 4.97
CA ILE A 93 7.55 14.62 5.56
C ILE A 93 8.74 14.36 6.50
N ASN A 94 9.81 15.20 6.46
CA ASN A 94 10.94 15.04 7.36
C ASN A 94 10.58 15.36 8.81
N LYS A 95 9.55 16.17 9.03
CA LYS A 95 9.03 16.51 10.38
C LYS A 95 8.19 15.38 10.98
N ILE A 96 7.73 14.42 10.17
CA ILE A 96 6.88 13.33 10.60
C ILE A 96 7.77 12.16 11.06
N ASN A 97 7.72 11.81 12.34
CA ASN A 97 8.53 10.74 12.90
C ASN A 97 7.66 9.70 13.60
N TRP A 98 8.15 8.46 13.64
CA TRP A 98 7.52 7.35 14.32
C TRP A 98 7.56 7.52 15.84
N ILE A 99 6.41 7.37 16.48
CA ILE A 99 6.24 7.31 17.94
C ILE A 99 5.43 6.09 18.38
N GLY A 100 5.11 5.19 17.44
CA GLY A 100 4.21 4.05 17.65
C GLY A 100 4.78 2.93 18.55
N GLY A 101 6.05 2.99 18.92
CA GLY A 101 6.68 1.94 19.72
C GLY A 101 6.61 0.58 19.00
N ARG A 102 6.04 -0.44 19.66
CA ARG A 102 5.92 -1.81 19.15
C ARG A 102 4.68 -2.07 18.29
N LYS A 103 3.90 -1.04 17.94
CA LYS A 103 2.74 -1.17 17.04
C LYS A 103 3.18 -1.58 15.65
N VAL A 104 2.30 -2.28 14.94
CA VAL A 104 2.48 -2.63 13.53
C VAL A 104 1.41 -1.92 12.71
N VAL A 105 1.83 -1.19 11.68
CA VAL A 105 0.93 -0.60 10.67
C VAL A 105 0.97 -1.49 9.44
N VAL A 106 -0.20 -1.77 8.86
CA VAL A 106 -0.35 -2.37 7.53
C VAL A 106 -1.23 -1.45 6.70
N GLN A 107 -0.67 -0.87 5.64
CA GLN A 107 -1.38 -0.06 4.67
C GLN A 107 -1.73 -0.94 3.46
N LEU A 108 -2.98 -0.87 2.99
CA LEU A 108 -3.62 -1.88 2.12
C LEU A 108 -3.44 -1.66 0.61
N GLY A 109 -2.47 -0.85 0.18
CA GLY A 109 -2.22 -0.54 -1.24
C GLY A 109 -2.88 0.76 -1.68
N ASP A 110 -2.78 1.05 -2.96
CA ASP A 110 -3.30 2.28 -3.56
C ASP A 110 -2.87 3.55 -2.80
N GLN A 111 -1.55 3.69 -2.64
CA GLN A 111 -0.95 4.89 -2.05
C GLN A 111 -0.97 6.08 -3.01
N ILE A 112 -1.08 5.82 -4.31
CA ILE A 112 -0.88 6.75 -5.41
C ILE A 112 -2.15 6.95 -6.24
N ASP A 113 -2.07 7.87 -7.22
CA ASP A 113 -3.11 8.13 -8.21
C ASP A 113 -4.31 8.92 -7.67
N ARG A 114 -4.26 10.23 -7.88
CA ARG A 114 -5.17 11.24 -7.31
C ARG A 114 -6.40 11.54 -8.16
N VAL A 115 -6.39 11.21 -9.45
CA VAL A 115 -7.49 11.50 -10.39
C VAL A 115 -8.51 10.37 -10.42
N ARG A 116 -9.78 10.72 -10.61
CA ARG A 116 -10.88 9.81 -10.91
C ARG A 116 -11.61 10.31 -12.17
N PRO A 117 -12.20 9.42 -12.98
CA PRO A 117 -13.06 9.82 -14.09
C PRO A 117 -14.18 10.74 -13.61
N ASN A 118 -14.47 11.80 -14.40
CA ASN A 118 -15.50 12.80 -14.05
C ASN A 118 -16.86 12.19 -13.77
N GLU A 119 -17.27 11.20 -14.54
CA GLU A 119 -18.53 10.47 -14.35
C GLU A 119 -18.65 9.90 -12.94
N LEU A 120 -17.60 9.21 -12.47
CA LEU A 120 -17.59 8.65 -11.13
C LEU A 120 -17.66 9.73 -10.04
N ILE A 121 -16.96 10.87 -10.23
CA ILE A 121 -16.96 11.96 -9.27
C ILE A 121 -18.32 12.65 -9.24
N ASN A 122 -18.91 12.91 -10.41
CA ASN A 122 -20.21 13.58 -10.53
C ASN A 122 -21.34 12.76 -9.89
N ASP A 123 -21.30 11.43 -10.03
CA ASP A 123 -22.29 10.55 -9.38
C ASP A 123 -22.18 10.56 -7.86
N LEU A 124 -20.95 10.63 -7.34
CA LEU A 124 -20.66 10.55 -5.91
C LEU A 124 -20.68 11.93 -5.22
N CYS A 125 -20.32 12.99 -5.97
CA CYS A 125 -20.20 14.36 -5.51
C CYS A 125 -20.59 15.33 -6.62
N PRO A 126 -21.87 15.42 -6.98
CA PRO A 126 -22.34 16.20 -8.13
C PRO A 126 -22.03 17.71 -8.04
N GLU A 127 -21.75 18.23 -6.87
CA GLU A 127 -21.39 19.64 -6.65
C GLU A 127 -19.89 19.93 -6.81
N ASN A 128 -19.07 18.90 -6.97
CA ASN A 128 -17.62 19.02 -7.11
C ASN A 128 -17.17 18.88 -8.57
N ASP A 129 -16.86 20.01 -9.17
CA ASP A 129 -16.37 20.10 -10.54
C ASP A 129 -14.84 19.97 -10.62
N SER A 130 -14.18 19.13 -9.83
CA SER A 130 -12.74 19.22 -9.86
C SER A 130 -12.01 17.90 -9.66
N GLU A 131 -11.54 17.35 -10.74
CA GLU A 131 -10.52 16.30 -10.81
C GLU A 131 -9.28 16.59 -9.94
N LEU A 132 -9.09 17.84 -9.50
CA LEU A 132 -7.84 18.33 -8.92
C LEU A 132 -8.04 19.10 -7.62
N VAL A 133 -9.18 18.93 -6.96
CA VAL A 133 -9.47 19.63 -5.71
C VAL A 133 -8.38 19.33 -4.69
N ARG A 134 -7.67 20.40 -4.31
CA ARG A 134 -6.56 20.37 -3.33
C ARG A 134 -5.53 19.28 -3.60
N ASP A 135 -5.28 18.95 -4.88
CA ASP A 135 -4.23 18.02 -5.23
C ASP A 135 -2.87 18.52 -4.77
N GLU A 136 -2.20 17.71 -4.02
CA GLU A 136 -0.88 18.04 -3.46
C GLU A 136 0.29 17.62 -4.35
N GLY A 137 0.10 16.69 -5.30
CA GLY A 137 1.19 15.99 -5.98
C GLY A 137 2.06 15.27 -4.95
N SER A 138 1.53 14.25 -4.31
CA SER A 138 2.12 13.67 -3.10
C SER A 138 2.37 12.16 -3.17
N ASP A 139 2.25 11.53 -4.33
CA ASP A 139 2.49 10.09 -4.50
C ASP A 139 3.85 9.67 -3.98
N LEU A 140 4.89 10.33 -4.46
CA LEU A 140 6.26 10.04 -4.08
C LEU A 140 6.51 10.35 -2.59
N LYS A 141 5.92 11.44 -2.08
CA LYS A 141 6.03 11.79 -0.66
C LYS A 141 5.39 10.74 0.24
N ILE A 142 4.22 10.21 -0.13
CA ILE A 142 3.55 9.15 0.65
C ILE A 142 4.41 7.89 0.65
N MET A 143 4.88 7.43 -0.51
CA MET A 143 5.77 6.26 -0.59
C MET A 143 7.04 6.44 0.25
N LEU A 144 7.67 7.62 0.20
CA LEU A 144 8.85 7.94 1.00
C LEU A 144 8.54 8.01 2.51
N LEU A 145 7.40 8.56 2.89
CA LEU A 145 6.96 8.63 4.28
C LEU A 145 6.80 7.23 4.87
N PHE A 146 6.08 6.33 4.20
CA PHE A 146 5.92 4.96 4.68
C PHE A 146 7.26 4.23 4.78
N SER A 147 8.16 4.42 3.82
CA SER A 147 9.51 3.85 3.87
C SER A 147 10.34 4.39 5.03
N LYS A 148 10.27 5.71 5.29
CA LYS A 148 10.92 6.35 6.43
C LYS A 148 10.38 5.80 7.75
N LEU A 149 9.05 5.75 7.91
CA LEU A 149 8.42 5.27 9.13
C LEU A 149 8.71 3.78 9.36
N ALA A 150 8.80 2.96 8.30
CA ALA A 150 9.21 1.55 8.41
C ALA A 150 10.61 1.41 9.02
N GLY A 151 11.57 2.19 8.54
CA GLY A 151 12.93 2.20 9.10
C GLY A 151 13.01 2.70 10.54
N GLN A 152 12.15 3.64 10.93
CA GLN A 152 12.10 4.14 12.30
C GLN A 152 11.39 3.16 13.26
N ALA A 153 10.30 2.55 12.82
CA ALA A 153 9.50 1.60 13.61
C ALA A 153 10.32 0.40 14.07
N GLN A 154 11.16 -0.15 13.18
CA GLN A 154 12.00 -1.30 13.51
C GLN A 154 12.96 -1.04 14.68
N LYS A 155 13.42 0.20 14.86
CA LYS A 155 14.29 0.57 15.99
C LYS A 155 13.63 0.41 17.35
N THR A 156 12.31 0.46 17.39
CA THR A 156 11.50 0.34 18.60
C THR A 156 10.75 -0.99 18.71
N GLY A 157 11.06 -1.94 17.80
CA GLY A 157 10.39 -3.25 17.74
C GLY A 157 8.99 -3.21 17.13
N GLY A 158 8.62 -2.10 16.47
CA GLY A 158 7.43 -1.96 15.64
C GLY A 158 7.71 -2.27 14.17
N ALA A 159 6.69 -2.11 13.32
CA ALA A 159 6.85 -2.24 11.87
C ALA A 159 5.83 -1.37 11.12
N VAL A 160 6.17 -1.03 9.89
CA VAL A 160 5.24 -0.45 8.91
C VAL A 160 5.37 -1.27 7.64
N TYR A 161 4.30 -1.95 7.28
CA TYR A 161 4.18 -2.72 6.06
C TYR A 161 3.22 -2.02 5.10
N SER A 162 3.46 -2.17 3.80
CA SER A 162 2.53 -1.72 2.77
C SER A 162 2.28 -2.84 1.78
N ILE A 163 1.03 -2.98 1.38
CA ILE A 163 0.58 -3.90 0.34
C ILE A 163 0.67 -3.18 -1.01
N LEU A 164 0.80 -3.91 -2.10
CA LEU A 164 0.65 -3.42 -3.45
C LEU A 164 -0.84 -3.41 -3.80
N GLY A 165 -1.34 -2.27 -4.26
CA GLY A 165 -2.65 -2.18 -4.87
C GLY A 165 -2.58 -2.24 -6.40
N ASN A 166 -3.75 -2.21 -7.04
CA ASN A 166 -3.80 -2.19 -8.49
C ASN A 166 -3.23 -0.89 -9.08
N HIS A 167 -3.35 0.25 -8.40
CA HIS A 167 -2.82 1.53 -8.88
C HIS A 167 -1.29 1.55 -8.95
N GLU A 168 -0.58 0.97 -7.97
CA GLU A 168 0.86 0.79 -8.08
C GLU A 168 1.21 -0.06 -9.31
N LEU A 169 0.47 -1.16 -9.55
CA LEU A 169 0.74 -2.08 -10.64
C LEU A 169 0.31 -1.52 -12.01
N MET A 170 -0.76 -0.71 -12.09
CA MET A 170 -1.13 0.05 -13.29
C MET A 170 0.01 0.96 -13.72
N ASN A 171 0.62 1.69 -12.80
CA ASN A 171 1.77 2.53 -13.10
C ASN A 171 2.98 1.71 -13.61
N VAL A 172 3.20 0.51 -13.07
CA VAL A 172 4.25 -0.41 -13.53
C VAL A 172 3.98 -0.89 -14.96
N ASP A 173 2.72 -1.10 -15.28
CA ASP A 173 2.25 -1.51 -16.61
C ASP A 173 2.21 -0.36 -17.63
N GLY A 174 2.37 0.89 -17.16
CA GLY A 174 2.37 2.10 -17.99
C GLY A 174 0.99 2.73 -18.17
N ASP A 175 0.01 2.33 -17.38
CA ASP A 175 -1.31 2.93 -17.34
C ASP A 175 -1.35 4.06 -16.30
N PHE A 176 -1.39 5.30 -16.79
CA PHE A 176 -1.33 6.52 -15.98
C PHE A 176 -2.64 7.32 -15.99
N ARG A 177 -3.78 6.69 -16.37
CA ARG A 177 -5.07 7.39 -16.51
C ARG A 177 -5.58 8.04 -15.22
N TYR A 178 -5.09 7.61 -14.07
CA TYR A 178 -5.46 8.14 -12.75
C TYR A 178 -4.41 9.07 -12.13
N VAL A 179 -3.36 9.39 -12.89
CA VAL A 179 -2.26 10.25 -12.43
C VAL A 179 -2.57 11.70 -12.73
N SER A 180 -2.46 12.57 -11.73
CA SER A 180 -2.68 14.01 -11.90
C SER A 180 -1.47 14.71 -12.53
N PRO A 181 -1.68 15.90 -13.14
CA PRO A 181 -0.57 16.73 -13.61
C PRO A 181 0.44 17.12 -12.51
N LYS A 182 -0.02 17.28 -11.26
CA LYS A 182 0.88 17.61 -10.14
C LYS A 182 1.69 16.40 -9.68
N GLU A 183 1.13 15.20 -9.76
CA GLU A 183 1.85 13.96 -9.48
C GLU A 183 2.93 13.68 -10.55
N PHE A 184 2.65 13.91 -11.83
CA PHE A 184 3.70 13.90 -12.86
C PHE A 184 4.80 14.91 -12.54
N ARG A 185 4.44 16.15 -12.20
CA ARG A 185 5.40 17.22 -11.85
C ARG A 185 6.26 16.85 -10.64
N GLU A 186 5.71 16.17 -9.65
CA GLU A 186 6.46 15.68 -8.49
C GLU A 186 7.62 14.77 -8.94
N PHE A 187 7.34 13.84 -9.85
CA PHE A 187 8.35 12.94 -10.43
C PHE A 187 9.37 13.69 -11.28
N GLY A 188 8.92 14.60 -12.15
CA GLY A 188 9.81 15.42 -12.97
C GLY A 188 10.79 16.22 -12.11
N ASN A 189 10.33 16.82 -11.04
CA ASN A 189 11.17 17.58 -10.10
C ASN A 189 12.13 16.66 -9.32
N TYR A 190 11.68 15.49 -8.89
CA TYR A 190 12.51 14.56 -8.13
C TYR A 190 13.64 13.99 -8.97
N PHE A 191 13.35 13.55 -10.19
CA PHE A 191 14.31 12.97 -11.12
C PHE A 191 15.03 14.00 -11.99
N LYS A 192 14.70 15.30 -11.87
CA LYS A 192 15.26 16.41 -12.67
C LYS A 192 15.09 16.19 -14.17
N GLU A 193 13.85 15.89 -14.57
CA GLU A 193 13.51 15.73 -15.98
C GLU A 193 13.87 16.98 -16.76
N LYS A 194 14.52 16.80 -17.92
CA LYS A 194 14.64 17.86 -18.90
C LYS A 194 13.30 18.02 -19.61
N HIS A 195 12.92 19.24 -19.95
CA HIS A 195 11.67 19.47 -20.69
C HIS A 195 11.63 18.59 -21.93
N SER A 196 10.51 17.86 -22.09
CA SER A 196 10.26 17.05 -23.27
C SER A 196 10.04 17.94 -24.50
N GLU A 197 10.53 17.52 -25.66
CA GLU A 197 10.17 18.12 -26.95
C GLU A 197 8.69 17.88 -27.27
N ASP A 198 8.12 16.80 -26.79
CA ASP A 198 6.70 16.47 -26.90
C ASP A 198 5.87 17.26 -25.88
N LYS A 199 5.30 18.37 -26.35
CA LYS A 199 4.45 19.26 -25.54
C LYS A 199 3.05 18.69 -25.24
N SER A 200 2.67 17.57 -25.87
CA SER A 200 1.39 16.90 -25.59
C SER A 200 1.39 16.14 -24.26
N LEU A 201 2.58 15.82 -23.74
CA LEU A 201 2.73 15.09 -22.49
C LEU A 201 3.06 16.03 -21.32
N PRO A 202 2.52 15.76 -20.11
CA PRO A 202 2.81 16.57 -18.94
C PRO A 202 4.29 16.46 -18.53
N TYR A 203 4.85 17.56 -18.00
CA TYR A 203 6.19 17.53 -17.41
C TYR A 203 6.26 16.50 -16.29
N GLY A 204 7.24 15.62 -16.34
CA GLY A 204 7.42 14.50 -15.40
C GLY A 204 6.88 13.17 -15.92
N PHE A 205 6.21 13.15 -17.08
CA PHE A 205 5.68 11.91 -17.64
C PHE A 205 6.77 10.86 -17.86
N TYR A 206 7.86 11.22 -18.52
CA TYR A 206 8.95 10.27 -18.78
C TYR A 206 9.68 9.86 -17.51
N SER A 207 9.83 10.77 -16.54
CA SER A 207 10.39 10.45 -15.23
C SER A 207 9.55 9.42 -14.50
N ARG A 208 8.21 9.57 -14.47
CA ARG A 208 7.30 8.61 -13.86
C ARG A 208 7.33 7.28 -14.61
N LYS A 209 7.16 7.31 -15.92
CA LYS A 209 7.18 6.12 -16.78
C LYS A 209 8.47 5.29 -16.57
N ASN A 210 9.64 5.94 -16.68
CA ASN A 210 10.91 5.25 -16.52
C ASN A 210 11.11 4.70 -15.09
N ALA A 211 10.63 5.40 -14.08
CA ALA A 211 10.76 4.98 -12.71
C ALA A 211 9.88 3.77 -12.38
N PHE A 212 8.65 3.71 -12.92
CA PHE A 212 7.72 2.60 -12.69
C PHE A 212 7.90 1.42 -13.64
N THR A 213 8.43 1.60 -14.85
CA THR A 213 8.70 0.49 -15.79
C THR A 213 9.40 -0.66 -15.06
N PRO A 214 9.03 -1.95 -15.30
CA PRO A 214 9.68 -3.09 -14.66
C PRO A 214 11.21 -3.02 -14.76
N GLY A 215 11.88 -3.07 -13.62
CA GLY A 215 13.32 -2.82 -13.51
C GLY A 215 13.72 -1.36 -13.26
N GLY A 216 12.79 -0.42 -13.33
CA GLY A 216 12.99 0.98 -12.97
C GLY A 216 13.16 1.20 -11.46
N SER A 217 13.51 2.42 -11.07
CA SER A 217 13.87 2.71 -9.66
C SER A 217 12.70 2.56 -8.70
N ILE A 218 11.50 3.02 -9.07
CA ILE A 218 10.30 2.86 -8.24
C ILE A 218 9.82 1.41 -8.28
N ALA A 219 9.76 0.77 -9.45
CA ALA A 219 9.39 -0.65 -9.54
C ALA A 219 10.26 -1.52 -8.63
N LYS A 220 11.58 -1.35 -8.64
CA LYS A 220 12.51 -2.04 -7.74
C LYS A 220 12.31 -1.67 -6.27
N HIS A 221 11.98 -0.41 -5.98
CA HIS A 221 11.64 0.00 -4.63
C HIS A 221 10.38 -0.72 -4.13
N LEU A 222 9.32 -0.79 -4.95
CA LEU A 222 8.10 -1.55 -4.65
C LEU A 222 8.41 -3.03 -4.43
N ALA A 223 9.18 -3.66 -5.33
CA ALA A 223 9.63 -5.06 -5.19
C ALA A 223 10.34 -5.34 -3.87
N SER A 224 11.03 -4.34 -3.34
CA SER A 224 11.88 -4.48 -2.16
C SER A 224 11.17 -4.17 -0.85
N ASN A 225 10.10 -3.37 -0.87
CA ASN A 225 9.51 -2.78 0.33
C ASN A 225 7.99 -2.96 0.43
N ARG A 226 7.37 -3.66 -0.52
CA ARG A 226 5.93 -3.91 -0.56
C ARG A 226 5.66 -5.41 -0.69
N TYR A 227 4.46 -5.81 -0.30
CA TYR A 227 3.96 -7.17 -0.38
C TYR A 227 2.73 -7.22 -1.29
N SER A 228 2.58 -8.27 -2.08
CA SER A 228 1.30 -8.55 -2.74
C SER A 228 0.29 -9.09 -1.75
N VAL A 229 0.77 -9.95 -0.85
CA VAL A 229 0.00 -10.52 0.25
C VAL A 229 0.88 -10.62 1.49
N LEU A 230 0.32 -10.39 2.67
CA LEU A 230 1.04 -10.35 3.94
C LEU A 230 0.21 -11.02 5.04
N VAL A 231 0.84 -11.82 5.88
CA VAL A 231 0.22 -12.37 7.08
C VAL A 231 0.90 -11.80 8.32
N VAL A 232 0.13 -11.22 9.23
CA VAL A 232 0.59 -10.79 10.56
C VAL A 232 -0.28 -11.44 11.61
N GLY A 233 0.31 -12.25 12.47
CA GLY A 233 -0.49 -13.07 13.41
C GLY A 233 -1.38 -14.04 12.67
N SER A 234 -2.70 -13.91 12.85
CA SER A 234 -3.72 -14.73 12.20
C SER A 234 -4.44 -14.00 11.05
N TRP A 235 -3.94 -12.84 10.61
CA TRP A 235 -4.65 -11.98 9.66
C TRP A 235 -3.89 -11.89 8.34
N LEU A 236 -4.61 -12.23 7.25
CA LEU A 236 -4.14 -12.03 5.88
C LEU A 236 -4.51 -10.61 5.42
N PHE A 237 -3.54 -9.87 4.95
CA PHE A 237 -3.69 -8.54 4.35
C PHE A 237 -3.43 -8.67 2.85
N VAL A 238 -4.37 -8.21 2.05
CA VAL A 238 -4.34 -8.24 0.59
C VAL A 238 -5.21 -7.11 0.06
N HIS A 239 -4.86 -6.53 -1.07
CA HIS A 239 -5.56 -5.35 -1.58
C HIS A 239 -7.02 -5.67 -1.97
N GLY A 240 -7.25 -6.48 -3.02
CA GLY A 240 -8.60 -6.81 -3.51
C GLY A 240 -9.24 -8.02 -2.82
N GLY A 241 -8.42 -8.95 -2.34
CA GLY A 241 -8.89 -10.17 -1.68
C GLY A 241 -8.39 -11.45 -2.36
N ILE A 242 -8.52 -12.57 -1.65
CA ILE A 242 -8.21 -13.89 -2.21
C ILE A 242 -9.50 -14.69 -2.28
N SER A 243 -10.01 -14.91 -3.49
CA SER A 243 -11.18 -15.76 -3.74
C SER A 243 -10.87 -17.23 -3.48
N LYS A 244 -11.91 -18.05 -3.37
CA LYS A 244 -11.79 -19.51 -3.33
C LYS A 244 -11.05 -20.05 -4.56
N LYS A 245 -11.32 -19.49 -5.74
CA LYS A 245 -10.69 -19.85 -7.02
C LYS A 245 -9.20 -19.53 -7.01
N CYS A 246 -8.84 -18.30 -6.60
CA CYS A 246 -7.46 -17.88 -6.42
C CYS A 246 -6.72 -18.75 -5.38
N ALA A 247 -7.32 -18.96 -4.20
CA ALA A 247 -6.74 -19.77 -3.12
C ALA A 247 -6.49 -21.23 -3.52
N SER A 248 -7.33 -21.79 -4.41
CA SER A 248 -7.19 -23.14 -4.91
C SER A 248 -6.05 -23.29 -5.93
N LYS A 249 -5.75 -22.21 -6.66
CA LYS A 249 -4.85 -22.23 -7.82
C LYS A 249 -3.44 -21.72 -7.49
N TYR A 250 -3.32 -20.74 -6.58
CA TYR A 250 -2.06 -20.05 -6.33
C TYR A 250 -1.64 -20.11 -4.87
N LEU A 251 -0.34 -20.26 -4.62
CA LEU A 251 0.24 -20.16 -3.29
C LEU A 251 0.59 -18.69 -2.99
N LEU A 252 0.34 -18.24 -1.77
CA LEU A 252 0.63 -16.85 -1.34
C LEU A 252 2.11 -16.46 -1.56
N LYS A 253 3.03 -17.41 -1.34
CA LYS A 253 4.47 -17.20 -1.59
C LYS A 253 4.78 -16.95 -3.07
N ASP A 254 4.07 -17.63 -3.97
CA ASP A 254 4.31 -17.55 -5.42
C ASP A 254 3.71 -16.25 -5.97
N ILE A 255 2.57 -15.79 -5.45
CA ILE A 255 2.02 -14.45 -5.74
C ILE A 255 3.07 -13.37 -5.40
N ASN A 256 3.59 -13.35 -4.17
CA ASN A 256 4.63 -12.39 -3.77
C ASN A 256 5.88 -12.49 -4.67
N LYS A 257 6.36 -13.72 -4.92
CA LYS A 257 7.58 -13.95 -5.71
C LYS A 257 7.43 -13.47 -7.16
N SER A 258 6.33 -13.81 -7.81
CA SER A 258 6.14 -13.49 -9.23
C SER A 258 5.95 -12.01 -9.46
N VAL A 259 5.18 -11.32 -8.61
CA VAL A 259 5.03 -9.86 -8.70
C VAL A 259 6.37 -9.19 -8.41
N LYS A 260 7.11 -9.62 -7.40
CA LYS A 260 8.45 -9.09 -7.11
C LYS A 260 9.41 -9.28 -8.29
N ASN A 261 9.37 -10.43 -8.95
CA ASN A 261 10.18 -10.71 -10.14
C ASN A 261 9.81 -9.76 -11.28
N TRP A 262 8.51 -9.58 -11.56
CA TRP A 262 8.02 -8.64 -12.57
C TRP A 262 8.51 -7.21 -12.28
N LEU A 263 8.30 -6.72 -11.06
CA LEU A 263 8.77 -5.40 -10.63
C LEU A 263 10.30 -5.23 -10.79
N ASN A 264 11.07 -6.29 -10.64
CA ASN A 264 12.53 -6.27 -10.87
C ASN A 264 12.92 -6.40 -12.35
N GLY A 265 11.97 -6.56 -13.26
CA GLY A 265 12.19 -6.64 -14.69
C GLY A 265 12.40 -8.07 -15.21
N ASP A 266 11.95 -9.09 -14.50
CA ASP A 266 11.95 -10.47 -14.97
C ASP A 266 10.93 -10.65 -16.13
N LYS A 267 11.45 -10.94 -17.31
CA LYS A 267 10.70 -11.15 -18.55
C LYS A 267 10.61 -12.62 -18.95
N THR A 268 10.92 -13.56 -18.06
CA THR A 268 10.83 -14.98 -18.35
C THR A 268 9.39 -15.37 -18.73
N PRO A 269 9.20 -16.30 -19.70
CA PRO A 269 7.87 -16.74 -20.11
C PRO A 269 7.02 -17.22 -18.94
N GLN A 270 7.61 -17.92 -17.97
CA GLN A 270 6.92 -18.43 -16.79
C GLN A 270 6.38 -17.29 -15.92
N ASN A 271 7.22 -16.28 -15.63
CA ASN A 271 6.80 -15.14 -14.81
C ASN A 271 5.75 -14.30 -15.53
N LYS A 272 5.93 -14.09 -16.84
CA LYS A 272 4.96 -13.37 -17.66
C LYS A 272 3.59 -14.06 -17.65
N ALA A 273 3.54 -15.38 -17.90
CA ALA A 273 2.29 -16.14 -17.85
C ALA A 273 1.63 -16.11 -16.46
N TYR A 274 2.43 -16.04 -15.40
CA TYR A 274 1.89 -15.93 -14.03
C TYR A 274 1.25 -14.54 -13.79
N ILE A 275 1.90 -13.46 -14.24
CA ILE A 275 1.35 -12.10 -14.14
C ILE A 275 0.08 -11.94 -14.97
N GLU A 276 0.05 -12.46 -16.21
CA GLU A 276 -1.17 -12.52 -17.02
C GLU A 276 -2.32 -13.21 -16.28
N ALA A 277 -2.04 -14.25 -15.52
CA ALA A 277 -3.05 -15.02 -14.82
C ALA A 277 -3.56 -14.39 -13.51
N ILE A 278 -2.80 -13.50 -12.85
CA ILE A 278 -3.18 -12.94 -11.56
C ILE A 278 -3.40 -11.42 -11.59
N TYR A 279 -2.92 -10.72 -12.62
CA TYR A 279 -3.03 -9.26 -12.73
C TYR A 279 -3.76 -8.83 -14.01
N HIS A 280 -3.38 -9.33 -15.19
CA HIS A 280 -4.06 -9.04 -16.47
C HIS A 280 -5.22 -10.00 -16.77
N CYS A 281 -5.69 -10.76 -15.78
CA CYS A 281 -6.75 -11.74 -15.97
C CYS A 281 -8.08 -11.06 -16.31
N GLU A 282 -8.84 -11.67 -17.25
CA GLU A 282 -10.21 -11.24 -17.57
C GLU A 282 -11.19 -11.48 -16.41
N ASP A 283 -10.86 -12.44 -15.56
CA ASP A 283 -11.67 -12.83 -14.40
C ASP A 283 -11.02 -12.29 -13.12
N ASP A 284 -11.57 -11.19 -12.64
CA ASP A 284 -11.11 -10.49 -11.42
C ASP A 284 -11.10 -11.41 -10.20
N GLU A 285 -11.88 -12.47 -10.15
CA GLU A 285 -11.83 -13.44 -9.06
C GLU A 285 -10.49 -14.16 -8.93
N ASN A 286 -9.68 -14.20 -9.98
CA ASN A 286 -8.32 -14.75 -9.92
C ASN A 286 -7.29 -13.75 -9.39
N SER A 287 -7.64 -12.47 -9.34
CA SER A 287 -6.71 -11.40 -9.00
C SER A 287 -6.75 -11.01 -7.52
N PRO A 288 -5.63 -11.06 -6.80
CA PRO A 288 -5.55 -10.48 -5.46
C PRO A 288 -5.59 -8.95 -5.45
N PHE A 289 -5.50 -8.30 -6.62
CA PHE A 289 -5.43 -6.85 -6.78
C PHE A 289 -6.75 -6.24 -7.27
N TRP A 290 -7.50 -6.94 -8.11
CA TRP A 290 -8.72 -6.45 -8.75
C TRP A 290 -10.01 -7.02 -8.18
N SER A 291 -9.93 -8.12 -7.41
CA SER A 291 -11.12 -8.82 -6.93
C SER A 291 -12.03 -7.93 -6.08
N ARG A 292 -13.30 -7.89 -6.46
CA ARG A 292 -14.35 -7.18 -5.73
C ARG A 292 -15.37 -8.13 -5.08
N ILE A 293 -15.09 -9.42 -5.06
CA ILE A 293 -16.02 -10.43 -4.49
C ILE A 293 -16.31 -10.21 -3.01
N PHE A 294 -15.48 -9.45 -2.31
CA PHE A 294 -15.64 -9.13 -0.89
C PHE A 294 -16.11 -7.69 -0.66
N SER A 295 -16.40 -6.93 -1.72
CA SER A 295 -16.74 -5.51 -1.62
C SER A 295 -18.08 -5.29 -0.94
N ASP A 296 -19.07 -6.05 -1.35
CA ASP A 296 -20.41 -6.04 -0.81
C ASP A 296 -20.91 -7.50 -0.75
N LEU A 297 -20.80 -8.10 0.42
CA LEU A 297 -21.40 -9.40 0.65
C LEU A 297 -22.87 -9.18 0.98
N ASP A 298 -23.72 -9.92 0.29
CA ASP A 298 -25.17 -9.86 0.40
C ASP A 298 -25.58 -10.07 1.87
N GLU A 299 -26.10 -9.05 2.51
CA GLU A 299 -26.60 -9.15 3.90
C GLU A 299 -27.76 -10.14 4.01
N TRP A 300 -28.48 -10.37 2.90
CA TRP A 300 -29.59 -11.31 2.81
C TRP A 300 -29.14 -12.78 2.88
N ASP A 301 -27.87 -13.08 2.58
CA ASP A 301 -27.30 -14.42 2.68
C ASP A 301 -25.93 -14.44 3.40
N GLU A 302 -25.83 -13.69 4.50
CA GLU A 302 -24.60 -13.62 5.32
C GLU A 302 -24.15 -15.02 5.76
N ARG A 303 -25.07 -15.95 5.98
CA ARG A 303 -24.73 -17.32 6.35
C ARG A 303 -23.97 -18.02 5.24
N LYS A 304 -24.45 -17.94 3.98
CA LYS A 304 -23.80 -18.54 2.82
C LYS A 304 -22.46 -17.90 2.55
N SER A 305 -22.40 -16.55 2.54
CA SER A 305 -21.17 -15.80 2.40
C SER A 305 -20.14 -16.16 3.46
N THR A 306 -20.57 -16.36 4.70
CA THR A 306 -19.70 -16.80 5.81
C THR A 306 -19.18 -18.22 5.59
N VAL A 307 -19.99 -19.14 5.08
CA VAL A 307 -19.57 -20.51 4.77
C VAL A 307 -18.53 -20.52 3.65
N ASP A 308 -18.79 -19.78 2.56
CA ASP A 308 -17.88 -19.70 1.42
C ASP A 308 -16.56 -19.04 1.79
N PHE A 309 -16.60 -17.97 2.60
CA PHE A 309 -15.40 -17.32 3.13
C PHE A 309 -14.60 -18.27 4.03
N ASN A 310 -15.23 -18.98 4.97
CA ASN A 310 -14.54 -19.95 5.82
C ASN A 310 -13.92 -21.09 5.01
N HIS A 311 -14.57 -21.52 3.90
CA HIS A 311 -14.01 -22.50 3.00
C HIS A 311 -12.75 -21.96 2.29
N THR A 312 -12.79 -20.71 1.84
CA THR A 312 -11.60 -20.03 1.28
C THR A 312 -10.44 -20.00 2.28
N ILE A 313 -10.70 -19.61 3.53
CA ILE A 313 -9.69 -19.61 4.60
C ILE A 313 -9.15 -21.03 4.86
N HIS A 314 -9.99 -22.05 4.82
CA HIS A 314 -9.55 -23.43 4.97
C HIS A 314 -8.59 -23.86 3.83
N ILE A 315 -8.90 -23.55 2.58
CA ILE A 315 -8.04 -23.82 1.43
C ILE A 315 -6.70 -23.08 1.57
N LEU A 316 -6.73 -21.78 1.91
CA LEU A 316 -5.52 -20.98 2.14
C LEU A 316 -4.61 -21.64 3.18
N ASN A 317 -5.16 -22.02 4.33
CA ASN A 317 -4.39 -22.65 5.41
C ASN A 317 -3.79 -23.99 4.99
N LYS A 318 -4.59 -24.85 4.33
CA LYS A 318 -4.15 -26.15 3.84
C LYS A 318 -2.99 -25.99 2.85
N ASN A 319 -3.14 -25.13 1.85
CA ASN A 319 -2.17 -24.98 0.76
C ASN A 319 -0.89 -24.27 1.20
N ASN A 320 -0.99 -23.28 2.10
CA ASN A 320 0.14 -22.46 2.52
C ASN A 320 0.74 -22.86 3.88
N LYS A 321 0.16 -23.86 4.57
CA LYS A 321 0.56 -24.29 5.93
C LYS A 321 0.56 -23.12 6.93
N THR A 322 -0.51 -22.33 6.91
CA THR A 322 -0.72 -21.16 7.77
C THR A 322 -1.88 -21.37 8.74
N ASN A 323 -2.05 -20.43 9.69
CA ASN A 323 -3.17 -20.39 10.65
C ASN A 323 -3.95 -19.08 10.49
N ILE A 324 -4.30 -18.72 9.26
CA ILE A 324 -5.10 -17.54 8.95
C ILE A 324 -6.50 -17.75 9.52
N LYS A 325 -7.03 -16.76 10.22
CA LYS A 325 -8.40 -16.72 10.75
C LYS A 325 -9.31 -15.84 9.91
N GLY A 326 -8.74 -14.82 9.28
CA GLY A 326 -9.51 -13.87 8.49
C GLY A 326 -8.65 -13.04 7.56
N MET A 327 -9.30 -12.13 6.85
CA MET A 327 -8.73 -11.31 5.79
C MET A 327 -9.11 -9.84 5.99
N ILE A 328 -8.17 -8.96 5.71
CA ILE A 328 -8.38 -7.51 5.66
C ILE A 328 -8.11 -7.04 4.23
N VAL A 329 -9.07 -6.32 3.63
CA VAL A 329 -9.04 -5.88 2.24
C VAL A 329 -9.24 -4.37 2.11
N GLY A 330 -8.68 -3.77 1.04
CA GLY A 330 -8.89 -2.43 0.54
C GLY A 330 -9.70 -2.41 -0.75
N HIS A 331 -9.29 -1.61 -1.74
CA HIS A 331 -9.71 -1.63 -3.14
C HIS A 331 -11.16 -1.21 -3.43
N SER A 332 -12.07 -1.46 -2.54
CA SER A 332 -13.50 -1.24 -2.76
C SER A 332 -14.02 -0.21 -1.78
N PRO A 333 -14.11 1.07 -2.20
CA PRO A 333 -14.51 2.16 -1.32
C PRO A 333 -15.91 1.91 -0.75
N GLN A 334 -15.98 1.71 0.55
CA GLN A 334 -17.21 1.28 1.22
C GLN A 334 -18.30 2.36 1.21
N PHE A 335 -17.92 3.64 1.07
CA PHE A 335 -18.93 4.70 0.93
C PHE A 335 -19.81 4.54 -0.31
N MET A 336 -19.34 3.87 -1.36
CA MET A 336 -20.13 3.55 -2.56
C MET A 336 -21.30 2.60 -2.26
N TYR A 337 -21.24 1.90 -1.15
CA TYR A 337 -22.29 1.01 -0.62
C TYR A 337 -22.99 1.61 0.61
N ASP A 338 -22.82 2.94 0.82
CA ASP A 338 -23.29 3.66 2.02
C ASP A 338 -22.83 3.03 3.36
N LYS A 339 -21.62 2.46 3.37
CA LYS A 339 -21.04 1.82 4.54
C LYS A 339 -19.77 2.55 5.01
N PRO A 340 -19.54 2.66 6.32
CA PRO A 340 -18.23 3.00 6.87
C PRO A 340 -17.27 1.81 6.77
N LEU A 341 -16.07 1.91 7.36
CA LEU A 341 -15.22 0.75 7.64
C LEU A 341 -16.04 -0.31 8.38
N ASN A 342 -16.03 -1.54 7.89
CA ASN A 342 -16.92 -2.57 8.39
C ASN A 342 -16.32 -3.97 8.35
N GLY A 343 -16.87 -4.85 9.18
CA GLY A 343 -16.55 -6.27 9.22
C GLY A 343 -17.75 -7.14 8.91
N SER A 344 -17.51 -8.34 8.40
CA SER A 344 -18.53 -9.38 8.14
C SER A 344 -17.94 -10.76 8.41
N CYS A 345 -18.72 -11.81 8.13
CA CYS A 345 -18.31 -13.20 8.36
C CYS A 345 -17.85 -13.46 9.81
N ASN A 346 -18.61 -12.99 10.78
CA ASN A 346 -18.27 -13.06 12.21
C ASN A 346 -16.91 -12.37 12.53
N ASN A 347 -16.71 -11.16 12.02
CA ASN A 347 -15.48 -10.37 12.14
C ASN A 347 -14.23 -11.06 11.56
N LYS A 348 -14.38 -11.93 10.57
CA LYS A 348 -13.26 -12.58 9.88
C LYS A 348 -12.88 -11.89 8.58
N LEU A 349 -13.77 -11.09 8.01
CA LEU A 349 -13.51 -10.26 6.83
C LEU A 349 -13.69 -8.79 7.20
N TRP A 350 -12.67 -7.96 6.95
CA TRP A 350 -12.71 -6.53 7.21
C TRP A 350 -12.40 -5.75 5.95
N ARG A 351 -13.23 -4.72 5.66
CA ARG A 351 -13.09 -3.78 4.54
C ARG A 351 -12.66 -2.44 5.09
N VAL A 352 -11.43 -2.02 4.77
CA VAL A 352 -10.84 -0.83 5.38
C VAL A 352 -10.70 0.36 4.42
N ASP A 353 -11.01 0.17 3.15
CA ASP A 353 -11.13 1.28 2.20
C ASP A 353 -12.49 1.97 2.39
N VAL A 354 -12.47 3.19 2.89
CA VAL A 354 -13.67 4.01 3.09
C VAL A 354 -13.76 5.15 2.06
N GLY A 355 -12.85 5.18 1.07
CA GLY A 355 -12.76 6.29 0.13
C GLY A 355 -12.37 7.60 0.81
N MET A 356 -11.47 7.56 1.80
CA MET A 356 -11.10 8.73 2.61
C MET A 356 -10.32 9.79 1.83
N SER A 357 -9.79 9.43 0.67
CA SER A 357 -9.04 10.35 -0.19
C SER A 357 -9.96 11.33 -0.90
N ARG A 358 -9.50 12.57 -1.04
CA ARG A 358 -10.12 13.58 -1.90
C ARG A 358 -10.01 13.26 -3.40
N ALA A 359 -9.39 12.15 -3.78
CA ALA A 359 -9.48 11.59 -5.12
C ALA A 359 -10.93 11.34 -5.55
N PHE A 360 -11.83 11.09 -4.60
CA PHE A 360 -13.27 10.92 -4.81
C PHE A 360 -14.07 12.21 -4.62
N GLY A 361 -13.45 13.39 -4.75
CA GLY A 361 -14.07 14.69 -4.52
C GLY A 361 -14.04 15.11 -3.05
N GLU A 362 -14.61 16.29 -2.76
CA GLU A 362 -14.65 16.88 -1.40
C GLU A 362 -15.98 16.64 -0.66
N CYS A 363 -16.89 15.84 -1.21
CA CYS A 363 -18.11 15.46 -0.49
C CYS A 363 -17.76 14.84 0.86
N ASP A 364 -18.07 15.57 1.93
CA ASP A 364 -17.83 15.08 3.30
C ASP A 364 -19.07 14.31 3.78
N THR A 365 -19.12 13.02 3.46
CA THR A 365 -20.08 12.12 4.10
C THR A 365 -19.45 11.48 5.33
N LYS A 366 -20.24 11.23 6.37
CA LYS A 366 -19.75 10.57 7.60
C LYS A 366 -19.03 9.24 7.33
N ASN A 367 -19.37 8.57 6.22
CA ASN A 367 -18.79 7.29 5.84
C ASN A 367 -17.41 7.43 5.20
N ARG A 368 -17.06 8.61 4.67
CA ARG A 368 -15.75 8.91 4.05
C ARG A 368 -14.75 9.59 5.00
N LYS A 369 -15.16 9.96 6.22
CA LYS A 369 -14.20 10.45 7.22
C LYS A 369 -13.07 9.44 7.38
N VAL A 370 -11.88 9.92 7.70
CA VAL A 370 -10.72 9.05 7.89
C VAL A 370 -10.99 8.03 8.99
N GLN A 371 -10.88 6.77 8.68
CA GLN A 371 -11.12 5.64 9.58
C GLN A 371 -9.99 4.63 9.44
N ILE A 372 -9.66 3.98 10.54
CA ILE A 372 -8.68 2.89 10.59
C ILE A 372 -9.21 1.73 11.42
N LEU A 373 -8.76 0.52 11.10
CA LEU A 373 -9.01 -0.66 11.93
C LEU A 373 -7.84 -0.89 12.88
N VAL A 374 -8.12 -1.01 14.16
CA VAL A 374 -7.12 -1.41 15.16
C VAL A 374 -7.46 -2.81 15.65
N ILE A 375 -6.51 -3.73 15.51
CA ILE A 375 -6.62 -5.12 16.01
C ILE A 375 -5.69 -5.26 17.19
N LYS A 376 -6.25 -5.55 18.37
CA LYS A 376 -5.49 -5.82 19.59
C LYS A 376 -5.47 -7.32 19.88
N ASN A 377 -4.33 -7.79 20.37
CA ASN A 377 -4.16 -9.17 20.80
C ASN A 377 -4.61 -10.23 19.78
N ASP A 378 -4.62 -9.84 18.48
CA ASP A 378 -4.98 -10.71 17.36
C ASP A 378 -6.48 -11.14 17.31
N ASN A 379 -7.38 -10.53 18.12
CA ASN A 379 -8.79 -10.92 18.21
C ASN A 379 -9.77 -9.83 18.67
N GLU A 380 -9.29 -8.65 19.05
CA GLU A 380 -10.14 -7.52 19.46
C GLU A 380 -10.08 -6.43 18.39
N PHE A 381 -11.24 -5.97 17.91
CA PHE A 381 -11.33 -5.03 16.79
C PHE A 381 -11.95 -3.71 17.23
N PHE A 382 -11.32 -2.62 16.81
CA PHE A 382 -11.80 -1.28 17.10
C PHE A 382 -11.71 -0.44 15.81
N ILE A 383 -12.81 0.19 15.44
CA ILE A 383 -12.82 1.21 14.39
C ILE A 383 -12.54 2.54 15.06
N VAL A 384 -11.44 3.17 14.67
CA VAL A 384 -11.08 4.52 15.12
C VAL A 384 -11.28 5.48 13.97
N LYS A 385 -12.05 6.53 14.18
CA LYS A 385 -12.44 7.50 13.15
C LYS A 385 -12.14 8.93 13.57
N GLU A 386 -12.03 9.80 12.58
CA GLU A 386 -11.99 11.25 12.74
C GLU A 386 -13.35 11.73 13.32
N ASP A 387 -13.29 12.73 14.18
CA ASP A 387 -14.47 13.36 14.83
C ASP A 387 -15.38 14.06 13.81
#